data_3ef23b138056070c82b99b5f35db7076
#
_entry.id   3ef23b138056070c82b99b5f35db7076
#
_cell.length_a   1.000
_cell.length_b   1.000
_cell.length_c   1.000
_cell.angle_alpha   90.00
_cell.angle_beta   90.00
_cell.angle_gamma   90.00
#
_symmetry.space_group_name_H-M   'P 1'
#
loop_
_entity.id
_entity.type
_entity.pdbx_description
1 polymer ?
#
loop_
_entity_poly.entity_id
_entity_poly.type
_entity_poly.pdbx_seq_one_letter_code
_entity_poly.pdbx_strand_id
1 'polypeptide(L)'
;MQYEATVPCVLDRLIQQAILQVLQPRFDPSFSQHSYGFRPGRGAHDAVLAAQRYVQEGRHWVVDVDLEKFFDRVNHDVLMGRLVRRISDTRLWRLIRRYLNAGIMANGVVMERGEGTPQGGPLTPLTQKRTSSSSV
;
A
#
# COMPACT_ATOMS: atom_id res chain seq x y z
N MET A 1 -21.56 -6.81 -9.89
CA MET A 1 -21.19 -7.31 -8.56
C MET A 1 -20.65 -6.14 -7.75
N GLN A 2 -21.47 -5.54 -6.90
CA GLN A 2 -21.00 -4.47 -6.01
C GLN A 2 -20.23 -5.13 -4.86
N TYR A 3 -18.94 -4.90 -4.80
CA TYR A 3 -18.15 -5.26 -3.63
C TYR A 3 -18.39 -4.18 -2.56
N GLU A 4 -19.10 -4.52 -1.51
CA GLU A 4 -19.08 -3.68 -0.30
C GLU A 4 -17.68 -3.78 0.29
N ALA A 5 -16.88 -2.75 0.05
CA ALA A 5 -15.61 -2.59 0.73
C ALA A 5 -15.90 -2.47 2.23
N THR A 6 -15.52 -3.47 3.02
CA THR A 6 -15.59 -3.38 4.48
C THR A 6 -14.65 -2.27 4.93
N VAL A 7 -15.22 -1.12 5.26
CA VAL A 7 -14.46 -0.02 5.85
C VAL A 7 -13.99 -0.47 7.22
N PRO A 8 -12.68 -0.44 7.53
CA PRO A 8 -12.17 -0.80 8.84
C PRO A 8 -12.86 0.01 9.94
N CYS A 9 -13.20 -0.62 11.06
CA CYS A 9 -13.77 0.10 12.18
C CYS A 9 -12.78 1.12 12.77
N VAL A 10 -13.27 2.04 13.58
CA VAL A 10 -12.43 3.12 14.14
C VAL A 10 -11.22 2.57 14.90
N LEU A 11 -11.43 1.49 15.67
CA LEU A 11 -10.35 0.84 16.43
C LEU A 11 -9.30 0.23 15.49
N ASP A 12 -9.72 -0.45 14.43
CA ASP A 12 -8.81 -1.03 13.42
C ASP A 12 -8.00 0.06 12.73
N ARG A 13 -8.63 1.18 12.38
CA ARG A 13 -7.94 2.32 11.78
C ARG A 13 -6.91 2.93 12.72
N LEU A 14 -7.24 3.05 14.02
CA LEU A 14 -6.31 3.54 15.04
C LEU A 14 -5.09 2.63 15.15
N ILE A 15 -5.30 1.32 15.24
CA ILE A 15 -4.21 0.33 15.34
C ILE A 15 -3.36 0.35 14.06
N GLN A 16 -3.98 0.39 12.89
CA GLN A 16 -3.26 0.48 11.61
C GLN A 16 -2.45 1.77 11.51
N GLN A 17 -2.98 2.88 12.00
CA GLN A 17 -2.26 4.16 12.03
C GLN A 17 -1.05 4.10 12.97
N ALA A 18 -1.18 3.48 14.14
CA ALA A 18 -0.05 3.29 15.05
C ALA A 18 1.05 2.41 14.45
N ILE A 19 0.67 1.32 13.78
CA ILE A 19 1.60 0.46 13.04
C ILE A 19 2.30 1.25 11.93
N LEU A 20 1.56 2.04 11.16
CA LEU A 20 2.10 2.88 10.09
C LEU A 20 3.16 3.85 10.62
N GLN A 21 2.90 4.54 11.71
CA GLN A 21 3.84 5.48 12.31
C GLN A 21 5.17 4.83 12.70
N VAL A 22 5.15 3.57 13.14
CA VAL A 22 6.36 2.81 13.48
C VAL A 22 7.08 2.30 12.22
N LEU A 23 6.35 1.84 11.23
CA LEU A 23 6.92 1.20 10.05
C LEU A 23 7.36 2.22 8.99
N GLN A 24 6.64 3.32 8.83
CA GLN A 24 6.88 4.29 7.76
C GLN A 24 8.32 4.84 7.76
N PRO A 25 8.92 5.26 8.90
CA PRO A 25 10.31 5.73 8.90
C PRO A 25 11.33 4.65 8.49
N ARG A 26 11.00 3.38 8.68
CA ARG A 26 11.87 2.25 8.32
C ARG A 26 11.79 1.87 6.84
N PHE A 27 10.62 2.06 6.24
CA PHE A 27 10.38 1.66 4.85
C PHE A 27 10.52 2.83 3.86
N ASP A 28 10.17 4.05 4.27
CA ASP A 28 10.16 5.23 3.39
C ASP A 28 11.49 5.50 2.68
N PRO A 29 12.67 5.37 3.33
CA PRO A 29 13.96 5.56 2.66
C PRO A 29 14.24 4.55 1.54
N SER A 30 13.54 3.42 1.53
CA SER A 30 13.71 2.37 0.50
C SER A 30 12.80 2.54 -0.71
N PHE A 31 11.92 3.53 -0.70
CA PHE A 31 11.05 3.81 -1.83
C PHE A 31 11.75 4.70 -2.87
N SER A 32 11.34 4.57 -4.13
CA SER A 32 11.85 5.39 -5.21
C SER A 32 11.77 6.89 -4.91
N GLN A 33 12.78 7.65 -5.30
CA GLN A 33 12.78 9.10 -5.19
C GLN A 33 11.66 9.75 -6.01
N HIS A 34 11.17 9.07 -7.04
CA HIS A 34 10.09 9.52 -7.91
C HIS A 34 8.69 9.12 -7.40
N SER A 35 8.59 8.47 -6.25
CA SER A 35 7.31 8.15 -5.61
C SER A 35 6.88 9.29 -4.70
N TYR A 36 5.77 9.96 -5.02
CA TYR A 36 5.28 11.15 -4.32
C TYR A 36 4.05 10.88 -3.45
N GLY A 37 3.19 9.95 -3.84
CA GLY A 37 1.94 9.68 -3.14
C GLY A 37 2.14 9.07 -1.75
N PHE A 38 1.34 9.49 -0.77
CA PHE A 38 1.29 8.91 0.59
C PHE A 38 2.66 8.79 1.29
N ARG A 39 3.50 9.79 1.14
CA ARG A 39 4.83 9.85 1.78
C ARG A 39 4.98 11.10 2.62
N PRO A 40 5.66 11.04 3.78
CA PRO A 40 5.97 12.23 4.58
C PRO A 40 6.81 13.24 3.78
N GLY A 41 6.45 14.52 3.88
CA GLY A 41 7.20 15.59 3.24
C GLY A 41 7.16 15.59 1.71
N ARG A 42 6.25 14.83 1.08
CA ARG A 42 6.03 14.79 -0.37
C ARG A 42 4.55 14.92 -0.70
N GLY A 43 4.23 15.57 -1.79
CA GLY A 43 2.86 15.81 -2.21
C GLY A 43 2.66 15.83 -3.72
N ALA A 44 1.41 16.00 -4.12
CA ALA A 44 1.04 16.08 -5.53
C ALA A 44 1.72 17.27 -6.23
N HIS A 45 1.90 18.39 -5.55
CA HIS A 45 2.61 19.54 -6.10
C HIS A 45 4.06 19.22 -6.47
N ASP A 46 4.77 18.44 -5.64
CA ASP A 46 6.14 18.03 -5.94
C ASP A 46 6.21 17.14 -7.19
N ALA A 47 5.21 16.27 -7.36
CA ALA A 47 5.09 15.44 -8.55
C ALA A 47 4.86 16.27 -9.81
N VAL A 48 3.97 17.27 -9.74
CA VAL A 48 3.69 18.18 -10.85
C VAL A 48 4.93 18.99 -11.22
N LEU A 49 5.64 19.55 -10.24
CA LEU A 49 6.86 20.29 -10.46
C LEU A 49 7.96 19.42 -11.09
N ALA A 50 8.06 18.16 -10.67
CA ALA A 50 9.00 17.22 -11.28
C ALA A 50 8.63 16.92 -12.74
N ALA A 51 7.34 16.69 -13.03
CA ALA A 51 6.85 16.47 -14.38
C ALA A 51 7.11 17.70 -15.29
N GLN A 52 6.82 18.91 -14.79
CA GLN A 52 7.10 20.15 -15.49
C GLN A 52 8.59 20.28 -15.86
N ARG A 53 9.49 19.95 -14.93
CA ARG A 53 10.93 19.96 -15.17
C ARG A 53 11.33 19.00 -16.27
N TYR A 54 10.80 17.78 -16.28
CA TYR A 54 11.07 16.81 -17.33
C TYR A 54 10.64 17.28 -18.73
N VAL A 55 9.48 17.94 -18.83
CA VAL A 55 9.00 18.54 -20.07
C VAL A 55 9.93 19.68 -20.54
N GLN A 56 10.38 20.52 -19.62
CA GLN A 56 11.32 21.62 -19.90
C GLN A 56 12.70 21.10 -20.35
N GLU A 57 13.12 19.93 -19.83
CA GLU A 57 14.34 19.23 -20.27
C GLU A 57 14.23 18.59 -21.65
N GLY A 58 13.07 18.71 -22.32
CA GLY A 58 12.84 18.19 -23.66
C GLY A 58 12.27 16.76 -23.71
N ARG A 59 11.78 16.23 -22.58
CA ARG A 59 11.11 14.92 -22.55
C ARG A 59 9.65 15.10 -22.93
N HIS A 60 9.30 14.77 -24.17
CA HIS A 60 7.93 14.98 -24.70
C HIS A 60 7.08 13.70 -24.72
N TRP A 61 7.66 12.54 -24.43
CA TRP A 61 6.93 11.28 -24.40
C TRP A 61 6.50 10.96 -22.96
N VAL A 62 5.22 10.68 -22.81
CA VAL A 62 4.63 10.25 -21.52
C VAL A 62 4.09 8.84 -21.71
N VAL A 63 4.50 7.94 -20.83
CA VAL A 63 3.92 6.60 -20.72
C VAL A 63 3.10 6.56 -19.45
N ASP A 64 1.79 6.39 -19.59
CA ASP A 64 0.86 6.21 -18.47
C ASP A 64 0.63 4.72 -18.25
N VAL A 65 0.91 4.23 -17.05
CA VAL A 65 0.75 2.83 -16.68
C VAL A 65 -0.06 2.74 -15.40
N ASP A 66 -1.20 2.11 -15.49
CA ASP A 66 -2.03 1.78 -14.32
C ASP A 66 -2.15 0.27 -14.16
N LEU A 67 -2.16 -0.20 -12.91
CA LEU A 67 -2.28 -1.62 -12.59
C LEU A 67 -3.75 -1.95 -12.30
N GLU A 68 -4.40 -2.59 -13.24
CA GLU A 68 -5.80 -3.02 -13.09
C GLU A 68 -5.98 -3.90 -11.85
N LYS A 69 -6.93 -3.52 -10.99
CA LYS A 69 -7.28 -4.27 -9.77
C LYS A 69 -6.08 -4.58 -8.87
N PHE A 70 -5.10 -3.68 -8.81
CA PHE A 70 -3.89 -3.90 -8.02
C PHE A 70 -4.19 -4.29 -6.57
N PHE A 71 -5.13 -3.59 -5.93
CA PHE A 71 -5.52 -3.87 -4.54
C PHE A 71 -6.10 -5.27 -4.34
N ASP A 72 -6.75 -5.83 -5.36
CA ASP A 72 -7.39 -7.13 -5.30
C ASP A 72 -6.43 -8.28 -5.59
N ARG A 73 -5.26 -7.99 -6.18
CA ARG A 73 -4.28 -8.98 -6.65
C ARG A 73 -2.98 -9.02 -5.85
N VAL A 74 -2.88 -8.27 -4.75
CA VAL A 74 -1.70 -8.32 -3.89
C VAL A 74 -1.58 -9.69 -3.25
N ASN A 75 -0.57 -10.46 -3.62
CA ASN A 75 -0.29 -11.75 -2.99
C ASN A 75 0.23 -11.55 -1.57
N HIS A 76 -0.51 -12.06 -0.59
CA HIS A 76 -0.21 -11.88 0.83
C HIS A 76 1.13 -12.53 1.24
N ASP A 77 1.47 -13.68 0.69
CA ASP A 77 2.70 -14.39 1.07
C ASP A 77 3.94 -13.65 0.56
N VAL A 78 3.89 -13.13 -0.67
CA VAL A 78 4.95 -12.31 -1.24
C VAL A 78 5.13 -11.03 -0.42
N LEU A 79 4.04 -10.35 -0.08
CA LEU A 79 4.07 -9.15 0.75
C LEU A 79 4.64 -9.45 2.13
N MET A 80 4.15 -10.48 2.79
CA MET A 80 4.63 -10.88 4.13
C MET A 80 6.10 -11.29 4.10
N GLY A 81 6.56 -12.01 3.09
CA GLY A 81 7.98 -12.36 2.92
C GLY A 81 8.89 -11.14 2.83
N ARG A 82 8.40 -10.03 2.25
CA ARG A 82 9.14 -8.75 2.17
C ARG A 82 9.13 -7.98 3.49
N LEU A 83 8.02 -8.03 4.22
CA LEU A 83 7.87 -7.36 5.51
C LEU A 83 8.71 -8.03 6.60
N VAL A 84 8.67 -9.36 6.68
CA VAL A 84 9.39 -10.15 7.69
C VAL A 84 10.90 -9.93 7.63
N ARG A 85 11.46 -9.68 6.46
CA ARG A 85 12.90 -9.37 6.33
C ARG A 85 13.33 -8.09 7.06
N ARG A 86 12.39 -7.20 7.38
CA ARG A 86 12.66 -5.90 8.04
C ARG A 86 11.97 -5.73 9.39
N ILE A 87 11.04 -6.60 9.71
CA ILE A 87 10.30 -6.59 10.97
C ILE A 87 10.69 -7.85 11.74
N SER A 88 11.46 -7.70 12.79
CA SER A 88 11.87 -8.81 13.65
C SER A 88 10.77 -9.24 14.64
N ASP A 89 9.80 -8.37 14.94
CA ASP A 89 8.72 -8.70 15.88
C ASP A 89 7.67 -9.60 15.23
N THR A 90 7.63 -10.84 15.69
CA THR A 90 6.69 -11.87 15.23
C THR A 90 5.23 -11.51 15.48
N ARG A 91 4.94 -10.79 16.60
CA ARG A 91 3.57 -10.39 16.95
C ARG A 91 3.06 -9.33 15.99
N LEU A 92 3.92 -8.41 15.58
CA LEU A 92 3.57 -7.33 14.64
C LEU A 92 3.24 -7.89 13.25
N TRP A 93 4.07 -8.77 12.68
CA TRP A 93 3.75 -9.32 11.37
C TRP A 93 2.55 -10.28 11.38
N ARG A 94 2.30 -11.00 12.51
CA ARG A 94 1.06 -11.77 12.68
C ARG A 94 -0.18 -10.86 12.69
N LEU A 95 -0.09 -9.70 13.34
CA LEU A 95 -1.18 -8.72 13.35
C LEU A 95 -1.44 -8.17 11.94
N ILE A 96 -0.38 -7.79 11.22
CA ILE A 96 -0.50 -7.34 9.82
C ILE A 96 -1.14 -8.43 8.96
N ARG A 97 -0.71 -9.69 9.10
CA ARG A 97 -1.30 -10.83 8.37
C ARG A 97 -2.79 -10.98 8.65
N ARG A 98 -3.22 -10.78 9.90
CA ARG A 98 -4.64 -10.82 10.24
C ARG A 98 -5.43 -9.74 9.52
N TYR A 99 -4.90 -8.52 9.42
CA TYR A 99 -5.56 -7.44 8.66
C TYR A 99 -5.63 -7.74 7.17
N LEU A 100 -4.61 -8.36 6.59
CA LEU A 100 -4.63 -8.78 5.18
C LEU A 100 -5.64 -9.89 4.92
N ASN A 101 -5.74 -10.85 5.83
CA ASN A 101 -6.68 -11.97 5.73
C ASN A 101 -8.11 -11.61 6.17
N ALA A 102 -8.30 -10.41 6.77
CA ALA A 102 -9.64 -9.94 7.10
C ALA A 102 -10.49 -9.94 5.83
N GLY A 103 -11.51 -10.81 5.81
CA GLY A 103 -12.31 -11.07 4.65
C GLY A 103 -13.16 -9.89 4.22
N ILE A 104 -13.71 -9.95 3.02
CA ILE A 104 -14.79 -9.07 2.59
C ILE A 104 -16.11 -9.73 2.93
N MET A 105 -17.04 -8.92 3.42
CA MET A 105 -18.43 -9.36 3.49
C MET A 105 -19.07 -9.21 2.10
N ALA A 106 -19.30 -10.32 1.44
CA ALA A 106 -20.07 -10.36 0.20
C ALA A 106 -21.38 -11.10 0.45
N ASN A 107 -22.51 -10.45 0.21
CA ASN A 107 -23.85 -11.01 0.43
C ASN A 107 -24.09 -11.60 1.86
N GLY A 108 -23.52 -10.96 2.89
CA GLY A 108 -23.67 -11.41 4.28
C GLY A 108 -22.76 -12.59 4.68
N VAL A 109 -21.90 -13.06 3.81
CA VAL A 109 -20.93 -14.13 4.08
C VAL A 109 -19.53 -13.55 4.14
N VAL A 110 -18.79 -13.84 5.20
CA VAL A 110 -17.36 -13.46 5.30
C VAL A 110 -16.54 -14.43 4.47
N MET A 111 -15.91 -13.92 3.41
CA MET A 111 -15.00 -14.68 2.57
C MET A 111 -13.56 -14.32 2.94
N GLU A 112 -12.76 -15.32 3.34
CA GLU A 112 -11.32 -15.13 3.53
C GLU A 112 -10.64 -14.87 2.18
N ARG A 113 -9.74 -13.89 2.15
CA ARG A 113 -8.93 -13.58 0.97
C ARG A 113 -7.53 -14.14 1.12
N GLY A 114 -7.09 -14.92 0.14
CA GLY A 114 -5.67 -15.25 -0.07
C GLY A 114 -4.89 -14.13 -0.74
N GLU A 115 -5.59 -13.18 -1.39
CA GLU A 115 -5.02 -12.07 -2.15
C GLU A 115 -5.78 -10.77 -1.88
N GLY A 116 -5.13 -9.66 -2.16
CA GLY A 116 -5.72 -8.32 -2.05
C GLY A 116 -5.47 -7.63 -0.71
N THR A 117 -5.64 -6.34 -0.70
CA THR A 117 -5.54 -5.49 0.49
C THR A 117 -6.84 -4.72 0.69
N PRO A 118 -7.30 -4.53 1.94
CA PRO A 118 -8.47 -3.68 2.21
C PRO A 118 -8.22 -2.27 1.69
N GLN A 119 -9.16 -1.71 0.95
CA GLN A 119 -9.08 -0.32 0.50
C GLN A 119 -9.41 0.63 1.64
N GLY A 120 -8.70 1.77 1.70
CA GLY A 120 -8.99 2.84 2.67
C GLY A 120 -8.42 2.66 4.07
N GLY A 121 -7.64 1.61 4.33
CA GLY A 121 -6.91 1.47 5.61
C GLY A 121 -5.61 2.27 5.63
N PRO A 122 -5.18 2.80 6.80
CA PRO A 122 -3.92 3.56 6.92
C PRO A 122 -2.66 2.81 6.47
N LEU A 123 -2.63 1.47 6.62
CA LEU A 123 -1.50 0.64 6.18
C LEU A 123 -1.48 0.35 4.68
N THR A 124 -2.59 0.52 3.98
CA THR A 124 -2.73 0.16 2.56
C THR A 124 -1.69 0.83 1.67
N PRO A 125 -1.39 2.14 1.78
CA PRO A 125 -0.37 2.78 0.95
C PRO A 125 1.04 2.21 1.17
N LEU A 126 1.39 1.84 2.40
CA LEU A 126 2.71 1.26 2.72
C LEU A 126 2.86 -0.14 2.11
N THR A 127 1.84 -0.98 2.23
CA THR A 127 1.82 -2.34 1.68
C THR A 127 1.85 -2.32 0.16
N GLN A 128 1.10 -1.42 -0.46
CA GLN A 128 1.07 -1.21 -1.90
C GLN A 128 2.44 -0.87 -2.47
N LYS A 129 3.09 0.16 -1.92
CA LYS A 129 4.42 0.59 -2.38
C LYS A 129 5.46 -0.52 -2.23
N ARG A 130 5.34 -1.32 -1.18
CA ARG A 130 6.27 -2.44 -0.96
C ARG A 130 6.09 -3.55 -1.99
N THR A 131 4.90 -3.73 -2.53
CA THR A 131 4.64 -4.72 -3.58
C THR A 131 5.12 -4.21 -4.95
N SER A 132 4.87 -2.95 -5.28
CA SER A 132 5.25 -2.35 -6.57
C SER A 132 6.74 -2.10 -6.75
N SER A 133 7.52 -1.90 -5.67
CA SER A 133 8.97 -1.61 -5.73
C SER A 133 9.85 -2.72 -6.30
N SER A 134 9.30 -3.84 -6.74
CA SER A 134 10.08 -4.98 -7.25
C SER A 134 9.73 -5.36 -8.68
N SER A 135 9.01 -4.49 -9.38
CA SER A 135 8.64 -4.71 -10.79
C SER A 135 9.50 -3.88 -11.75
N VAL A 136 10.68 -3.40 -11.29
CA VAL A 136 11.67 -2.72 -12.13
C VAL A 136 13.01 -3.40 -11.96
#